data_989b9535fb77f657a891b0a05119793a
#
_entry.id   989b9535fb77f657a891b0a05119793a
#
_cell.length_a   1.000
_cell.length_b   1.000
_cell.length_c   1.000
_cell.angle_alpha   90.00
_cell.angle_beta   90.00
_cell.angle_gamma   90.00
#
_symmetry.space_group_name_H-M   'P 1'
#
loop_
_entity.id
_entity.type
_entity.pdbx_description
1 polymer ?
#
loop_
_entity_poly.entity_id
_entity_poly.type
_entity_poly.pdbx_seq_one_letter_code
_entity_poly.pdbx_strand_id
1 'polypeptide(L)'
;ENHNEASACVEALHTRFAQFGLKLHKDKTRLIEFGKYAIERRERHSESRPETFNFLGFTHKCAQTKEHGWFTIHRHSIAKRVRATLQKIKEQLRKRMHRPIGETGRWLRSVVQGWLNYHAVPSNSHCLCRFVDEVTRLWLAVIRRRSQRGRSKWTWDRMQRLARLHLPRPRITHPYPNQRFRARLKAGAV
;
A
#
# COMPACT_ATOMS: atom_id res chain seq x y z
N GLU A 1 19.67 -12.71 16.46
CA GLU A 1 19.00 -11.85 17.47
C GLU A 1 18.11 -12.75 18.32
N ASN A 2 18.25 -12.65 19.64
CA ASN A 2 17.61 -13.51 20.62
C ASN A 2 16.35 -12.82 21.16
N HIS A 3 15.29 -13.57 21.46
CA HIS A 3 14.06 -13.05 22.09
C HIS A 3 14.33 -12.35 23.41
N ASN A 4 15.28 -12.86 24.19
CA ASN A 4 15.67 -12.28 25.49
C ASN A 4 16.30 -10.90 25.34
N GLU A 5 17.16 -10.69 24.32
CA GLU A 5 17.77 -9.39 24.01
C GLU A 5 16.69 -8.37 23.56
N ALA A 6 15.73 -8.80 22.78
CA ALA A 6 14.62 -7.96 22.35
C ALA A 6 13.71 -7.56 23.52
N SER A 7 13.43 -8.48 24.46
CA SER A 7 12.69 -8.19 25.68
C SER A 7 13.44 -7.22 26.59
N ALA A 8 14.72 -7.44 26.81
CA ALA A 8 15.57 -6.52 27.57
C ALA A 8 15.62 -5.11 26.94
N CYS A 9 15.63 -5.02 25.59
CA CYS A 9 15.57 -3.75 24.89
C CYS A 9 14.24 -3.00 25.16
N VAL A 10 13.11 -3.70 25.20
CA VAL A 10 11.81 -3.09 25.53
C VAL A 10 11.79 -2.56 26.96
N GLU A 11 12.35 -3.28 27.93
CA GLU A 11 12.46 -2.83 29.32
C GLU A 11 13.36 -1.61 29.45
N ALA A 12 14.52 -1.63 28.77
CA ALA A 12 15.42 -0.48 28.73
C ALA A 12 14.74 0.76 28.12
N LEU A 13 13.89 0.55 27.08
CA LEU A 13 13.10 1.61 26.45
C LEU A 13 12.05 2.18 27.43
N HIS A 14 11.38 1.34 28.19
CA HIS A 14 10.45 1.76 29.26
C HIS A 14 11.14 2.63 30.29
N THR A 15 12.30 2.19 30.78
CA THR A 15 13.08 2.91 31.76
C THR A 15 13.58 4.26 31.21
N ARG A 16 14.07 4.26 29.97
CA ARG A 16 14.58 5.48 29.33
C ARG A 16 13.44 6.51 29.12
N PHE A 17 12.27 6.10 28.67
CA PHE A 17 11.16 7.02 28.48
C PHE A 17 10.62 7.56 29.81
N ALA A 18 10.60 6.74 30.86
CA ALA A 18 10.19 7.19 32.20
C ALA A 18 11.08 8.34 32.73
N GLN A 19 12.40 8.35 32.42
CA GLN A 19 13.31 9.43 32.78
C GLN A 19 12.91 10.79 32.19
N PHE A 20 12.18 10.78 31.03
CA PHE A 20 11.69 11.99 30.38
C PHE A 20 10.18 12.24 30.61
N GLY A 21 9.60 11.58 31.60
CA GLY A 21 8.16 11.70 31.90
C GLY A 21 7.24 11.10 30.84
N LEU A 22 7.77 10.30 29.90
CA LEU A 22 7.02 9.65 28.83
C LEU A 22 6.67 8.21 29.23
N LYS A 23 5.48 7.77 28.81
CA LYS A 23 5.03 6.38 29.03
C LYS A 23 4.75 5.68 27.71
N LEU A 24 5.29 4.47 27.53
CA LEU A 24 4.92 3.61 26.42
C LEU A 24 3.49 3.07 26.63
N HIS A 25 2.69 3.16 25.58
CA HIS A 25 1.30 2.68 25.63
C HIS A 25 1.28 1.15 25.56
N LYS A 26 0.84 0.48 26.61
CA LYS A 26 0.85 -0.99 26.72
C LYS A 26 0.20 -1.70 25.53
N ASP A 27 -1.02 -1.30 25.14
CA ASP A 27 -1.76 -1.95 24.05
C ASP A 27 -1.22 -1.65 22.63
N LYS A 28 -0.37 -0.65 22.49
CA LYS A 28 0.22 -0.25 21.20
C LYS A 28 1.68 -0.66 21.05
N THR A 29 2.32 -1.06 22.15
CA THR A 29 3.71 -1.55 22.16
C THR A 29 3.67 -3.07 22.12
N ARG A 30 4.16 -3.65 21.05
CA ARG A 30 4.20 -5.11 20.86
C ARG A 30 5.58 -5.54 20.40
N LEU A 31 6.11 -6.56 21.03
CA LEU A 31 7.23 -7.31 20.51
C LEU A 31 6.69 -8.34 19.52
N ILE A 32 7.17 -8.31 18.29
CA ILE A 32 6.77 -9.24 17.23
C ILE A 32 7.98 -9.97 16.68
N GLU A 33 7.80 -11.24 16.40
CA GLU A 33 8.80 -12.02 15.69
C GLU A 33 8.65 -11.82 14.19
N PHE A 34 9.68 -11.22 13.55
CA PHE A 34 9.66 -10.90 12.14
C PHE A 34 11.05 -11.05 11.52
N GLY A 35 11.15 -11.64 10.34
CA GLY A 35 12.42 -11.76 9.62
C GLY A 35 12.62 -13.13 8.96
N LYS A 36 13.83 -13.34 8.43
CA LYS A 36 14.19 -14.55 7.68
C LYS A 36 13.97 -15.82 8.51
N TYR A 37 14.50 -15.84 9.72
CA TYR A 37 14.46 -17.00 10.59
C TYR A 37 13.10 -17.22 11.27
N ALA A 38 12.24 -16.22 11.28
CA ALA A 38 10.90 -16.34 11.86
C ALA A 38 10.03 -17.36 11.11
N ILE A 39 10.16 -17.46 9.78
CA ILE A 39 9.45 -18.45 8.97
C ILE A 39 9.93 -19.85 9.34
N GLU A 40 11.25 -20.09 9.25
CA GLU A 40 11.86 -21.41 9.51
C GLU A 40 11.60 -21.90 10.93
N ARG A 41 11.69 -21.01 11.92
CA ARG A 41 11.47 -21.38 13.33
C ARG A 41 10.02 -21.80 13.56
N ARG A 42 9.06 -21.03 13.06
CA ARG A 42 7.64 -21.33 13.21
C ARG A 42 7.21 -22.59 12.45
N GLU A 43 7.77 -22.83 11.29
CA GLU A 43 7.56 -24.08 10.56
C GLU A 43 8.05 -25.32 11.36
N ARG A 44 9.25 -25.23 11.99
CA ARG A 44 9.79 -26.30 12.84
C ARG A 44 8.90 -26.63 14.06
N HIS A 45 8.24 -25.60 14.61
CA HIS A 45 7.36 -25.76 15.78
C HIS A 45 5.89 -25.98 15.40
N SER A 46 5.57 -26.16 14.12
CA SER A 46 4.20 -26.30 13.61
C SER A 46 3.29 -25.13 14.01
N GLU A 47 3.87 -23.94 14.18
CA GLU A 47 3.16 -22.72 14.52
C GLU A 47 2.59 -22.01 13.26
N SER A 48 1.66 -21.07 13.50
CA SER A 48 1.13 -20.21 12.45
C SER A 48 2.23 -19.34 11.81
N ARG A 49 1.96 -18.82 10.61
CA ARG A 49 2.89 -17.91 9.90
C ARG A 49 3.32 -16.73 10.79
N PRO A 50 4.53 -16.17 10.55
CA PRO A 50 5.01 -14.99 11.28
C PRO A 50 3.99 -13.86 11.27
N GLU A 51 3.97 -13.11 12.37
CA GLU A 51 3.06 -11.98 12.52
C GLU A 51 3.27 -10.94 11.41
N THR A 52 2.22 -10.18 11.18
CA THR A 52 2.26 -9.04 10.25
C THR A 52 2.12 -7.75 11.05
N PHE A 53 2.74 -6.67 10.58
CA PHE A 53 2.60 -5.36 11.20
C PHE A 53 2.31 -4.26 10.19
N ASN A 54 1.67 -3.20 10.66
CA ASN A 54 1.34 -2.03 9.87
C ASN A 54 2.36 -0.92 10.13
N PHE A 55 3.04 -0.47 9.07
CA PHE A 55 3.99 0.64 9.15
C PHE A 55 3.93 1.50 7.89
N LEU A 56 3.93 2.82 8.05
CA LEU A 56 3.90 3.81 6.96
C LEU A 56 2.87 3.49 5.87
N GLY A 57 1.64 3.14 6.24
CA GLY A 57 0.57 2.89 5.26
C GLY A 57 0.57 1.51 4.61
N PHE A 58 1.50 0.65 4.98
CA PHE A 58 1.62 -0.71 4.46
C PHE A 58 1.54 -1.76 5.56
N THR A 59 0.96 -2.90 5.23
CA THR A 59 1.08 -4.13 6.00
C THR A 59 2.31 -4.89 5.51
N HIS A 60 3.25 -5.15 6.40
CA HIS A 60 4.46 -5.92 6.14
C HIS A 60 4.24 -7.38 6.49
N LYS A 61 4.65 -8.29 5.60
CA LYS A 61 4.53 -9.74 5.74
C LYS A 61 5.84 -10.40 5.37
N CYS A 62 6.28 -11.38 6.17
CA CYS A 62 7.34 -12.30 5.76
C CYS A 62 6.86 -13.14 4.57
N ALA A 63 7.68 -13.28 3.56
CA ALA A 63 7.38 -14.05 2.36
C ALA A 63 8.67 -14.65 1.76
N GLN A 64 8.49 -15.51 0.76
CA GLN A 64 9.56 -16.07 -0.03
C GLN A 64 9.37 -15.70 -1.51
N THR A 65 10.46 -15.55 -2.25
CA THR A 65 10.41 -15.32 -3.69
C THR A 65 9.93 -16.58 -4.40
N LYS A 66 9.10 -16.41 -5.43
CA LYS A 66 8.57 -17.57 -6.18
C LYS A 66 9.63 -18.34 -6.95
N GLU A 67 10.67 -17.64 -7.44
CA GLU A 67 11.69 -18.23 -8.30
C GLU A 67 12.74 -19.03 -7.52
N HIS A 68 13.15 -18.54 -6.34
CA HIS A 68 14.29 -19.11 -5.62
C HIS A 68 14.01 -19.45 -4.15
N GLY A 69 12.77 -19.23 -3.68
CA GLY A 69 12.44 -19.43 -2.26
C GLY A 69 13.16 -18.48 -1.28
N TRP A 70 13.84 -17.44 -1.78
CA TRP A 70 14.59 -16.53 -0.92
C TRP A 70 13.65 -15.68 -0.09
N PHE A 71 14.07 -15.39 1.13
CA PHE A 71 13.33 -14.49 2.01
C PHE A 71 13.12 -13.11 1.37
N THR A 72 11.89 -12.63 1.46
CA THR A 72 11.51 -11.27 1.06
C THR A 72 10.43 -10.72 1.97
N ILE A 73 10.23 -9.42 1.96
CA ILE A 73 9.15 -8.75 2.69
C ILE A 73 8.15 -8.21 1.68
N HIS A 74 6.93 -8.74 1.75
CA HIS A 74 5.81 -8.19 0.99
C HIS A 74 5.23 -6.98 1.72
N ARG A 75 5.03 -5.89 0.97
CA ARG A 75 4.43 -4.65 1.44
C ARG A 75 3.12 -4.42 0.70
N HIS A 76 2.01 -4.55 1.38
CA HIS A 76 0.68 -4.32 0.82
C HIS A 76 0.04 -3.09 1.43
N SER A 77 -0.58 -2.23 0.61
CA SER A 77 -1.33 -1.08 1.12
C SER A 77 -2.42 -1.50 2.10
N ILE A 78 -2.53 -0.80 3.23
CA ILE A 78 -3.53 -1.10 4.26
C ILE A 78 -4.94 -0.90 3.68
N ALA A 79 -5.75 -1.96 3.63
CA ALA A 79 -7.07 -1.97 3.01
C ALA A 79 -8.02 -0.88 3.57
N LYS A 80 -7.97 -0.61 4.88
CA LYS A 80 -8.76 0.46 5.52
C LYS A 80 -8.41 1.84 4.95
N ARG A 81 -7.12 2.13 4.73
CA ARG A 81 -6.66 3.41 4.15
C ARG A 81 -7.04 3.53 2.67
N VAL A 82 -6.91 2.45 1.91
CA VAL A 82 -7.34 2.41 0.51
C VAL A 82 -8.82 2.72 0.39
N ARG A 83 -9.67 2.06 1.19
CA ARG A 83 -11.12 2.32 1.23
C ARG A 83 -11.46 3.76 1.59
N ALA A 84 -10.78 4.32 2.59
CA ALA A 84 -10.99 5.72 2.98
C ALA A 84 -10.63 6.70 1.85
N THR A 85 -9.55 6.43 1.11
CA THR A 85 -9.18 7.25 -0.06
C THR A 85 -10.22 7.13 -1.18
N LEU A 86 -10.69 5.93 -1.50
CA LEU A 86 -11.74 5.70 -2.50
C LEU A 86 -13.05 6.39 -2.11
N GLN A 87 -13.40 6.40 -0.82
CA GLN A 87 -14.58 7.12 -0.33
C GLN A 87 -14.44 8.64 -0.55
N LYS A 88 -13.29 9.23 -0.24
CA LYS A 88 -13.01 10.66 -0.52
C LYS A 88 -13.11 10.96 -2.01
N ILE A 89 -12.56 10.11 -2.87
CA ILE A 89 -12.67 10.26 -4.33
C ILE A 89 -14.13 10.20 -4.78
N LYS A 90 -14.93 9.28 -4.26
CA LYS A 90 -16.36 9.14 -4.54
C LYS A 90 -17.14 10.42 -4.19
N GLU A 91 -16.88 11.01 -3.03
CA GLU A 91 -17.51 12.25 -2.58
C GLU A 91 -17.14 13.43 -3.48
N GLN A 92 -15.85 13.55 -3.83
CA GLN A 92 -15.38 14.60 -4.74
C GLN A 92 -15.91 14.43 -6.17
N LEU A 93 -16.04 13.20 -6.68
CA LEU A 93 -16.67 12.93 -7.95
C LEU A 93 -18.16 13.32 -7.97
N ARG A 94 -18.88 13.10 -6.88
CA ARG A 94 -20.29 13.55 -6.74
C ARG A 94 -20.41 15.06 -6.83
N LYS A 95 -19.54 15.81 -6.15
CA LYS A 95 -19.49 17.28 -6.20
C LYS A 95 -19.15 17.79 -7.62
N ARG A 96 -18.39 17.03 -8.39
CA ARG A 96 -17.98 17.34 -9.76
C ARG A 96 -18.88 16.72 -10.83
N MET A 97 -20.06 16.20 -10.45
CA MET A 97 -20.90 15.41 -11.35
C MET A 97 -21.26 16.15 -12.65
N HIS A 98 -21.52 17.46 -12.59
CA HIS A 98 -21.91 18.26 -13.77
C HIS A 98 -20.75 18.94 -14.50
N ARG A 99 -19.51 18.80 -14.02
CA ARG A 99 -18.34 19.38 -14.69
C ARG A 99 -17.99 18.63 -15.98
N PRO A 100 -17.28 19.26 -16.94
CA PRO A 100 -16.80 18.61 -18.16
C PRO A 100 -15.99 17.34 -17.84
N ILE A 101 -16.19 16.29 -18.66
CA ILE A 101 -15.52 14.99 -18.47
C ILE A 101 -13.99 15.14 -18.46
N GLY A 102 -13.45 15.95 -19.38
CA GLY A 102 -12.01 16.20 -19.47
C GLY A 102 -11.42 16.89 -18.25
N GLU A 103 -12.15 17.84 -17.63
CA GLU A 103 -11.74 18.50 -16.40
C GLU A 103 -11.70 17.50 -15.22
N THR A 104 -12.77 16.71 -15.09
CA THR A 104 -12.85 15.65 -14.08
C THR A 104 -11.73 14.62 -14.29
N GLY A 105 -11.42 14.26 -15.53
CA GLY A 105 -10.35 13.35 -15.88
C GLY A 105 -8.96 13.89 -15.51
N ARG A 106 -8.66 15.16 -15.76
CA ARG A 106 -7.40 15.81 -15.34
C ARG A 106 -7.25 15.82 -13.82
N TRP A 107 -8.31 16.17 -13.09
CA TRP A 107 -8.30 16.10 -11.64
C TRP A 107 -8.07 14.68 -11.12
N LEU A 108 -8.77 13.68 -11.65
CA LEU A 108 -8.57 12.27 -11.28
C LEU A 108 -7.13 11.83 -11.58
N ARG A 109 -6.56 12.24 -12.71
CA ARG A 109 -5.16 11.94 -13.06
C ARG A 109 -4.20 12.39 -11.96
N SER A 110 -4.34 13.64 -11.50
CA SER A 110 -3.50 14.19 -10.43
C SER A 110 -3.63 13.39 -9.12
N VAL A 111 -4.86 13.11 -8.70
CA VAL A 111 -5.12 12.37 -7.46
C VAL A 111 -4.60 10.93 -7.53
N VAL A 112 -4.87 10.23 -8.64
CA VAL A 112 -4.43 8.84 -8.84
C VAL A 112 -2.91 8.77 -8.99
N GLN A 113 -2.29 9.71 -9.70
CA GLN A 113 -0.82 9.75 -9.84
C GLN A 113 -0.14 9.96 -8.48
N GLY A 114 -0.63 10.90 -7.67
CA GLY A 114 -0.10 11.13 -6.31
C GLY A 114 -0.21 9.88 -5.44
N TRP A 115 -1.35 9.17 -5.50
CA TRP A 115 -1.54 7.93 -4.76
C TRP A 115 -0.60 6.82 -5.28
N LEU A 116 -0.48 6.64 -6.60
CA LEU A 116 0.41 5.64 -7.21
C LEU A 116 1.87 5.92 -6.86
N ASN A 117 2.32 7.17 -6.89
CA ASN A 117 3.71 7.52 -6.55
C ASN A 117 4.12 7.01 -5.16
N TYR A 118 3.22 7.07 -4.19
CA TYR A 118 3.48 6.56 -2.85
C TYR A 118 3.37 5.04 -2.74
N HIS A 119 2.36 4.46 -3.38
CA HIS A 119 2.00 3.05 -3.20
C HIS A 119 2.68 2.09 -4.20
N ALA A 120 3.45 2.59 -5.17
CA ALA A 120 4.11 1.80 -6.22
C ALA A 120 5.35 1.04 -5.74
N VAL A 121 5.25 0.40 -4.59
CA VAL A 121 6.32 -0.43 -3.98
C VAL A 121 6.28 -1.86 -4.48
N PRO A 122 7.43 -2.57 -4.52
CA PRO A 122 7.47 -3.99 -4.85
C PRO A 122 6.46 -4.82 -4.06
N SER A 123 5.88 -5.82 -4.70
CA SER A 123 4.83 -6.73 -4.18
C SER A 123 3.42 -6.11 -4.04
N ASN A 124 3.22 -4.83 -4.42
CA ASN A 124 1.93 -4.14 -4.28
C ASN A 124 1.17 -3.95 -5.60
N SER A 125 1.64 -4.51 -6.74
CA SER A 125 1.07 -4.31 -8.08
C SER A 125 -0.43 -4.60 -8.15
N HIS A 126 -0.88 -5.69 -7.54
CA HIS A 126 -2.30 -6.06 -7.49
C HIS A 126 -3.17 -4.97 -6.83
N CYS A 127 -2.69 -4.35 -5.74
CA CYS A 127 -3.41 -3.26 -5.07
C CYS A 127 -3.48 -2.01 -5.95
N LEU A 128 -2.39 -1.70 -6.70
CA LEU A 128 -2.37 -0.57 -7.63
C LEU A 128 -3.41 -0.74 -8.75
N CYS A 129 -3.45 -1.92 -9.38
CA CYS A 129 -4.43 -2.23 -10.42
C CYS A 129 -5.86 -2.11 -9.90
N ARG A 130 -6.16 -2.76 -8.77
CA ARG A 130 -7.49 -2.69 -8.15
C ARG A 130 -7.90 -1.27 -7.80
N PHE A 131 -6.98 -0.45 -7.30
CA PHE A 131 -7.28 0.95 -6.99
C PHE A 131 -7.71 1.74 -8.22
N VAL A 132 -6.97 1.62 -9.33
CA VAL A 132 -7.31 2.30 -10.59
C VAL A 132 -8.64 1.80 -11.15
N ASP A 133 -8.91 0.50 -11.08
CA ASP A 133 -10.18 -0.09 -11.50
C ASP A 133 -11.36 0.43 -10.66
N GLU A 134 -11.20 0.49 -9.34
CA GLU A 134 -12.25 1.04 -8.45
C GLU A 134 -12.49 2.53 -8.71
N VAL A 135 -11.46 3.33 -8.93
CA VAL A 135 -11.61 4.75 -9.33
C VAL A 135 -12.38 4.84 -10.65
N THR A 136 -12.08 3.98 -11.63
CA THR A 136 -12.77 3.92 -12.91
C THR A 136 -14.25 3.57 -12.74
N ARG A 137 -14.59 2.61 -11.87
CA ARG A 137 -15.97 2.24 -11.53
C ARG A 137 -16.73 3.38 -10.86
N LEU A 138 -16.08 4.08 -9.92
CA LEU A 138 -16.66 5.24 -9.25
C LEU A 138 -16.96 6.37 -10.25
N TRP A 139 -16.03 6.62 -11.17
CA TRP A 139 -16.22 7.63 -12.21
C TRP A 139 -17.35 7.25 -13.17
N LEU A 140 -17.40 6.00 -13.63
CA LEU A 140 -18.52 5.48 -14.44
C LEU A 140 -19.86 5.67 -13.74
N ALA A 141 -19.94 5.31 -12.44
CA ALA A 141 -21.17 5.45 -11.67
C ALA A 141 -21.68 6.91 -11.62
N VAL A 142 -20.77 7.87 -11.52
CA VAL A 142 -21.10 9.30 -11.52
C VAL A 142 -21.54 9.78 -12.91
N ILE A 143 -20.84 9.37 -13.97
CA ILE A 143 -21.19 9.74 -15.36
C ILE A 143 -22.59 9.19 -15.71
N ARG A 144 -22.90 7.96 -15.31
CA ARG A 144 -24.24 7.35 -15.57
C ARG A 144 -25.37 8.08 -14.87
N ARG A 145 -25.11 8.81 -13.80
CA ARG A 145 -26.11 9.60 -13.05
C ARG A 145 -26.40 10.97 -13.65
N ARG A 146 -25.61 11.43 -14.63
CA ARG A 146 -25.79 12.77 -15.23
C ARG A 146 -27.10 12.92 -16.01
N SER A 147 -27.59 11.81 -16.61
CA SER A 147 -28.84 11.80 -17.37
C SER A 147 -29.44 10.40 -17.37
N GLN A 148 -30.77 10.33 -17.62
CA GLN A 148 -31.48 9.06 -17.76
C GLN A 148 -30.89 8.17 -18.86
N ARG A 149 -30.46 8.77 -19.98
CA ARG A 149 -29.79 8.07 -21.09
C ARG A 149 -28.33 7.70 -20.79
N GLY A 150 -27.76 8.14 -19.67
CA GLY A 150 -26.37 7.87 -19.30
C GLY A 150 -26.08 6.39 -19.06
N ARG A 151 -27.07 5.63 -18.58
CA ARG A 151 -26.88 4.19 -18.30
C ARG A 151 -26.63 3.38 -19.56
N SER A 152 -27.42 3.58 -20.62
CA SER A 152 -27.27 2.87 -21.90
C SER A 152 -26.05 3.34 -22.69
N LYS A 153 -25.75 4.65 -22.64
CA LYS A 153 -24.68 5.26 -23.42
C LYS A 153 -23.28 4.93 -22.88
N TRP A 154 -23.11 4.76 -21.55
CA TRP A 154 -21.82 4.53 -20.89
C TRP A 154 -21.66 3.07 -20.49
N THR A 155 -21.11 2.26 -21.39
CA THR A 155 -20.70 0.88 -21.12
C THR A 155 -19.36 0.84 -20.39
N TRP A 156 -19.01 -0.31 -19.83
CA TRP A 156 -17.70 -0.52 -19.19
C TRP A 156 -16.55 -0.32 -20.18
N ASP A 157 -16.65 -0.86 -21.39
CA ASP A 157 -15.60 -0.76 -22.41
C ASP A 157 -15.34 0.69 -22.84
N ARG A 158 -16.42 1.48 -23.00
CA ARG A 158 -16.30 2.91 -23.29
C ARG A 158 -15.63 3.63 -22.14
N MET A 159 -15.95 3.27 -20.90
CA MET A 159 -15.33 3.86 -19.73
C MET A 159 -13.86 3.49 -19.61
N GLN A 160 -13.48 2.26 -19.88
CA GLN A 160 -12.08 1.83 -19.90
C GLN A 160 -11.26 2.60 -20.94
N ARG A 161 -11.80 2.83 -22.14
CA ARG A 161 -11.14 3.68 -23.16
C ARG A 161 -10.91 5.11 -22.64
N LEU A 162 -11.92 5.71 -22.02
CA LEU A 162 -11.80 7.03 -21.42
C LEU A 162 -10.78 7.04 -20.25
N ALA A 163 -10.81 6.03 -19.40
CA ALA A 163 -9.87 5.89 -18.30
C ALA A 163 -8.42 5.79 -18.79
N ARG A 164 -8.14 5.03 -19.84
CA ARG A 164 -6.80 4.92 -20.45
C ARG A 164 -6.26 6.26 -20.97
N LEU A 165 -7.12 7.19 -21.38
CA LEU A 165 -6.70 8.54 -21.82
C LEU A 165 -6.34 9.45 -20.64
N HIS A 166 -7.00 9.28 -19.51
CA HIS A 166 -6.88 10.21 -18.39
C HIS A 166 -6.10 9.64 -17.20
N LEU A 167 -6.29 8.38 -16.86
CA LEU A 167 -5.68 7.78 -15.66
C LEU A 167 -4.27 7.23 -15.95
N PRO A 168 -3.33 7.39 -15.01
CA PRO A 168 -2.01 6.81 -15.15
C PRO A 168 -2.06 5.28 -15.06
N ARG A 169 -1.16 4.62 -15.78
CA ARG A 169 -1.02 3.16 -15.72
C ARG A 169 -0.38 2.74 -14.40
N PRO A 170 -0.97 1.79 -13.66
CA PRO A 170 -0.37 1.27 -12.44
C PRO A 170 0.91 0.48 -12.78
N ARG A 171 2.03 0.86 -12.19
CA ARG A 171 3.32 0.19 -12.33
C ARG A 171 4.15 0.38 -11.06
N ILE A 172 5.01 -0.58 -10.77
CA ILE A 172 5.99 -0.45 -9.68
C ILE A 172 7.06 0.54 -10.14
N THR A 173 7.29 1.58 -9.34
CA THR A 173 8.31 2.62 -9.62
C THR A 173 9.40 2.67 -8.57
N HIS A 174 9.13 2.16 -7.36
CA HIS A 174 10.15 2.08 -6.33
C HIS A 174 11.06 0.87 -6.57
N PRO A 175 12.38 1.04 -6.42
CA PRO A 175 13.33 -0.04 -6.64
C PRO A 175 13.16 -1.14 -5.58
N TYR A 176 13.50 -2.37 -5.95
CA TYR A 176 13.59 -3.47 -5.00
C TYR A 176 14.70 -3.19 -3.96
N PRO A 177 14.53 -3.64 -2.70
CA PRO A 177 15.52 -3.41 -1.65
C PRO A 177 16.95 -3.81 -2.05
N ASN A 178 17.10 -4.96 -2.68
CA ASN A 178 18.39 -5.47 -3.15
C ASN A 178 19.09 -4.54 -4.16
N GLN A 179 18.33 -3.84 -4.99
CA GLN A 179 18.88 -2.87 -5.95
C GLN A 179 19.39 -1.62 -5.25
N ARG A 180 18.74 -1.18 -4.17
CA ARG A 180 19.20 -0.05 -3.36
C ARG A 180 20.53 -0.34 -2.66
N PHE A 181 20.72 -1.54 -2.14
CA PHE A 181 21.98 -1.94 -1.51
C PHE A 181 23.12 -2.01 -2.52
N ARG A 182 22.90 -2.59 -3.70
CA ARG A 182 23.91 -2.65 -4.78
C ARG A 182 24.29 -1.26 -5.30
N ALA A 183 23.34 -0.33 -5.41
CA ALA A 183 23.64 1.04 -5.82
C ALA A 183 24.50 1.78 -4.79
N ARG A 184 24.26 1.57 -3.48
CA ARG A 184 25.09 2.16 -2.41
C ARG A 184 26.50 1.60 -2.37
N LEU A 185 26.67 0.28 -2.56
CA LEU A 185 27.98 -0.34 -2.64
C LEU A 185 28.81 0.15 -3.83
N LYS A 186 28.18 0.44 -4.97
CA LYS A 186 28.86 1.02 -6.14
C LYS A 186 29.21 2.51 -5.95
N ALA A 187 28.43 3.26 -5.20
CA ALA A 187 28.68 4.68 -4.94
C ALA A 187 29.73 4.90 -3.83
N GLY A 188 30.03 3.91 -2.99
CA GLY A 188 31.08 3.97 -1.97
C GLY A 188 32.42 3.36 -2.39
N ALA A 189 32.60 2.98 -3.66
CA ALA A 189 33.83 2.42 -4.23
C ALA A 189 34.51 3.43 -5.18
N VAL A 190 34.63 4.71 -4.74
CA VAL A 190 35.48 5.74 -5.34
C VAL A 190 36.40 6.30 -4.29
#